data_1e85af793c6a8ff705118f0f02428bda
#
_entry.id   1e85af793c6a8ff705118f0f02428bda
#
_cell.length_a   1.000
_cell.length_b   1.000
_cell.length_c   1.000
_cell.angle_alpha   90.00
_cell.angle_beta   90.00
_cell.angle_gamma   90.00
#
_symmetry.space_group_name_H-M   'P 1'
#
loop_
_entity.id
_entity.type
_entity.pdbx_description
1 polymer ?
#
loop_
_entity_poly.entity_id
_entity_poly.type
_entity_poly.pdbx_seq_one_letter_code
_entity_poly.pdbx_strand_id
1 'polypeptide(L)'
;MKKTEQKYQTYVQILKEELIPAMGCTEPISLAYGASLARKVLNHLPTKIVVEASGSIIKNVKSVIVPHTHHLKGIKAAVCAGIIGGNADKYLEVLSQIDEKTKKEIDQYIEKVDFEEHFLDSSKVFDYIITVWNKKEYVKVRISDSHMHVVCIEKNGQILQEEKSVVKKEKADRSLLDIKDIYDFIKTVELTDIQDILERQIDYNYAIACAGLNDNYGANIGKVLLKSFGNDVKNKAKAYAAAGSDARMNGCELPVVINSGSGNQGMTCSLPVIIYAQELKVSKEKMFRALALSNLVAIHEKSGIGTLSAHCGAVSAATGAGAGIAYLYDEDYQAVIHTIVNTLANVSGIVCDGAKASCAAKIASSVDAAILGYHMYKNGQEFKSGDGLVMENVEATIQSVGRLGREGMRETNKEIIKMMIHE
;
A
#
# COMPACT_ATOMS: atom_id res chain seq x y z
N MET A 1 -26.32 2.24 11.61
CA MET A 1 -25.80 3.62 11.53
C MET A 1 -26.64 4.42 10.52
N LYS A 2 -27.04 5.66 10.82
CA LYS A 2 -27.84 6.47 9.87
C LYS A 2 -26.91 7.30 8.97
N LYS A 3 -27.32 7.55 7.72
CA LYS A 3 -26.55 8.34 6.74
C LYS A 3 -26.20 9.76 7.22
N THR A 4 -27.02 10.34 8.10
CA THR A 4 -26.82 11.67 8.69
C THR A 4 -25.83 11.70 9.86
N GLU A 5 -25.42 10.54 10.38
CA GLU A 5 -24.50 10.48 11.50
C GLU A 5 -23.07 10.80 11.07
N GLN A 6 -22.33 11.51 11.93
CA GLN A 6 -20.93 11.89 11.66
C GLN A 6 -20.06 10.65 11.34
N LYS A 7 -20.17 9.55 12.10
CA LYS A 7 -19.40 8.33 11.87
C LYS A 7 -19.65 7.74 10.48
N TYR A 8 -20.92 7.73 10.01
CA TYR A 8 -21.24 7.26 8.67
C TYR A 8 -20.47 8.05 7.60
N GLN A 9 -20.56 9.39 7.66
CA GLN A 9 -19.89 10.25 6.69
C GLN A 9 -18.36 10.11 6.77
N THR A 10 -17.84 9.99 7.99
CA THR A 10 -16.40 9.76 8.22
C THR A 10 -15.94 8.46 7.57
N TYR A 11 -16.67 7.36 7.70
CA TYR A 11 -16.29 6.06 7.14
C TYR A 11 -16.34 6.05 5.61
N VAL A 12 -17.36 6.67 5.01
CA VAL A 12 -17.42 6.89 3.57
C VAL A 12 -16.22 7.72 3.11
N GLN A 13 -15.90 8.79 3.84
CA GLN A 13 -14.78 9.67 3.49
C GLN A 13 -13.42 8.95 3.64
N ILE A 14 -13.23 8.14 4.68
CA ILE A 14 -12.04 7.30 4.86
C ILE A 14 -11.86 6.37 3.67
N LEU A 15 -12.90 5.66 3.24
CA LEU A 15 -12.82 4.79 2.06
C LEU A 15 -12.43 5.58 0.80
N LYS A 16 -12.99 6.78 0.59
CA LYS A 16 -12.65 7.64 -0.55
C LYS A 16 -11.21 8.15 -0.52
N GLU A 17 -10.66 8.43 0.65
CA GLU A 17 -9.29 8.91 0.82
C GLU A 17 -8.24 7.81 0.68
N GLU A 18 -8.57 6.59 1.11
CA GLU A 18 -7.62 5.49 1.17
C GLU A 18 -7.64 4.61 -0.09
N LEU A 19 -8.80 4.45 -0.74
CA LEU A 19 -8.96 3.59 -1.91
C LEU A 19 -8.79 4.39 -3.21
N ILE A 20 -7.57 4.80 -3.48
CA ILE A 20 -7.22 5.57 -4.68
C ILE A 20 -6.38 4.73 -5.65
N PRO A 21 -6.47 5.00 -6.97
CA PRO A 21 -5.64 4.32 -7.95
C PRO A 21 -4.16 4.73 -7.84
N ALA A 22 -3.27 3.79 -8.09
CA ALA A 22 -1.84 4.03 -8.18
C ALA A 22 -1.18 3.02 -9.14
N MET A 23 -0.09 3.40 -9.77
CA MET A 23 0.74 2.54 -10.63
C MET A 23 2.00 2.10 -9.91
N GLY A 24 2.35 0.82 -10.03
CA GLY A 24 3.58 0.30 -9.43
C GLY A 24 3.68 0.51 -7.91
N CYS A 25 4.91 0.55 -7.39
CA CYS A 25 5.17 0.86 -5.98
C CYS A 25 5.06 2.37 -5.73
N THR A 26 4.33 2.75 -4.68
CA THR A 26 3.98 4.14 -4.38
C THR A 26 5.19 5.02 -4.07
N GLU A 27 6.25 4.50 -3.45
CA GLU A 27 7.44 5.26 -3.11
C GLU A 27 8.28 5.66 -4.34
N PRO A 28 8.64 4.75 -5.28
CA PRO A 28 9.28 5.15 -6.54
C PRO A 28 8.42 6.10 -7.37
N ILE A 29 7.10 5.90 -7.38
CA ILE A 29 6.16 6.77 -8.09
C ILE A 29 6.13 8.17 -7.46
N SER A 30 6.19 8.27 -6.14
CA SER A 30 6.32 9.57 -5.44
C SER A 30 7.62 10.28 -5.84
N LEU A 31 8.75 9.55 -5.90
CA LEU A 31 10.02 10.14 -6.38
C LEU A 31 9.90 10.62 -7.84
N ALA A 32 9.29 9.83 -8.72
CA ALA A 32 9.03 10.24 -10.09
C ALA A 32 8.13 11.49 -10.16
N TYR A 33 7.12 11.58 -9.29
CA TYR A 33 6.25 12.75 -9.16
C TYR A 33 7.03 14.00 -8.73
N GLY A 34 7.83 13.92 -7.66
CA GLY A 34 8.68 15.01 -7.21
C GLY A 34 9.69 15.47 -8.29
N ALA A 35 10.27 14.52 -9.01
CA ALA A 35 11.20 14.77 -10.12
C ALA A 35 10.50 15.45 -11.31
N SER A 36 9.30 15.00 -11.66
CA SER A 36 8.47 15.61 -12.71
C SER A 36 8.08 17.06 -12.36
N LEU A 37 7.73 17.33 -11.09
CA LEU A 37 7.50 18.70 -10.60
C LEU A 37 8.75 19.56 -10.72
N ALA A 38 9.89 19.04 -10.27
CA ALA A 38 11.16 19.77 -10.35
C ALA A 38 11.51 20.11 -11.81
N ARG A 39 11.33 19.16 -12.73
CA ARG A 39 11.53 19.36 -14.18
C ARG A 39 10.59 20.39 -14.78
N LYS A 40 9.32 20.36 -14.39
CA LYS A 40 8.28 21.32 -14.81
C LYS A 40 8.66 22.75 -14.42
N VAL A 41 9.13 22.95 -13.19
CA VAL A 41 9.52 24.27 -12.66
C VAL A 41 10.88 24.75 -13.24
N LEU A 42 11.86 23.84 -13.41
CA LEU A 42 13.14 24.16 -14.03
C LEU A 42 12.98 24.57 -15.51
N ASN A 43 12.05 23.96 -16.20
CA ASN A 43 11.73 24.16 -17.64
C ASN A 43 12.88 23.81 -18.61
N HIS A 44 13.90 23.12 -18.13
CA HIS A 44 15.03 22.62 -18.91
C HIS A 44 15.38 21.20 -18.48
N LEU A 45 15.98 20.40 -19.39
CA LEU A 45 16.46 19.07 -19.03
C LEU A 45 17.62 19.19 -18.04
N PRO A 46 17.53 18.62 -16.84
CA PRO A 46 18.60 18.69 -15.85
C PRO A 46 19.87 17.97 -16.35
N THR A 47 21.03 18.54 -16.02
CA THR A 47 22.34 17.90 -16.24
C THR A 47 22.92 17.29 -14.99
N LYS A 48 22.46 17.75 -13.82
CA LYS A 48 22.80 17.19 -12.51
C LYS A 48 21.56 17.06 -11.64
N ILE A 49 21.52 15.98 -10.85
CA ILE A 49 20.44 15.66 -9.89
C ILE A 49 21.07 15.23 -8.58
N VAL A 50 20.57 15.75 -7.48
CA VAL A 50 20.89 15.28 -6.13
C VAL A 50 19.59 14.88 -5.46
N VAL A 51 19.56 13.68 -4.89
CA VAL A 51 18.43 13.17 -4.11
C VAL A 51 18.88 12.91 -2.69
N GLU A 52 18.19 13.52 -1.74
CA GLU A 52 18.35 13.26 -0.33
C GLU A 52 17.10 12.55 0.16
N ALA A 53 17.22 11.34 0.72
CA ALA A 53 16.07 10.52 1.07
C ALA A 53 16.19 9.89 2.45
N SER A 54 15.08 9.83 3.21
CA SER A 54 15.03 9.11 4.48
C SER A 54 15.29 7.61 4.27
N GLY A 55 15.82 6.95 5.29
CA GLY A 55 16.14 5.52 5.22
C GLY A 55 14.96 4.64 4.84
N SER A 56 13.74 5.02 5.21
CA SER A 56 12.53 4.29 4.83
C SER A 56 12.22 4.39 3.33
N ILE A 57 12.47 5.54 2.70
CA ILE A 57 12.36 5.70 1.24
C ILE A 57 13.41 4.83 0.55
N ILE A 58 14.68 4.92 0.97
CA ILE A 58 15.78 4.10 0.40
C ILE A 58 15.42 2.62 0.50
N LYS A 59 15.02 2.15 1.69
CA LYS A 59 14.59 0.76 1.94
C LYS A 59 13.51 0.29 0.97
N ASN A 60 12.50 1.12 0.71
CA ASN A 60 11.34 0.72 -0.08
C ASN A 60 11.54 0.86 -1.60
N VAL A 61 12.55 1.61 -2.05
CA VAL A 61 12.79 1.87 -3.47
C VAL A 61 13.92 1.01 -4.04
N LYS A 62 14.93 0.66 -3.23
CA LYS A 62 16.18 0.00 -3.67
C LYS A 62 15.97 -1.19 -4.62
N SER A 63 15.00 -2.05 -4.38
CA SER A 63 14.87 -3.35 -5.06
C SER A 63 13.63 -3.49 -5.95
N VAL A 64 12.77 -2.48 -6.02
CA VAL A 64 11.53 -2.54 -6.80
C VAL A 64 11.75 -2.05 -8.22
N ILE A 65 11.09 -2.70 -9.18
CA ILE A 65 11.11 -2.25 -10.58
C ILE A 65 10.17 -1.04 -10.74
N VAL A 66 10.68 0.01 -11.36
CA VAL A 66 9.92 1.19 -11.73
C VAL A 66 9.06 0.86 -12.95
N PRO A 67 7.74 1.02 -12.92
CA PRO A 67 6.88 0.72 -14.05
C PRO A 67 7.18 1.66 -15.24
N HIS A 68 6.81 1.25 -16.44
CA HIS A 68 7.09 2.00 -17.68
C HIS A 68 8.56 2.34 -17.88
N THR A 69 9.48 1.45 -17.45
CA THR A 69 10.91 1.49 -17.75
C THR A 69 11.35 0.11 -18.27
N HIS A 70 12.54 -0.01 -18.85
CA HIS A 70 13.11 -1.31 -19.21
C HIS A 70 13.65 -2.05 -17.97
N HIS A 71 12.75 -2.40 -17.02
CA HIS A 71 13.05 -3.09 -15.76
C HIS A 71 14.08 -2.38 -14.85
N LEU A 72 14.20 -1.06 -14.97
CA LEU A 72 15.09 -0.27 -14.12
C LEU A 72 14.63 -0.26 -12.66
N LYS A 73 15.57 -0.18 -11.74
CA LYS A 73 15.32 -0.23 -10.29
C LYS A 73 15.97 0.94 -9.56
N GLY A 74 15.43 1.25 -8.39
CA GLY A 74 16.07 2.17 -7.46
C GLY A 74 15.67 3.63 -7.65
N ILE A 75 16.23 4.49 -6.81
CA ILE A 75 15.92 5.93 -6.75
C ILE A 75 16.30 6.62 -8.06
N LYS A 76 17.50 6.35 -8.59
CA LYS A 76 17.96 6.95 -9.86
C LYS A 76 16.99 6.66 -11.01
N ALA A 77 16.52 5.41 -11.12
CA ALA A 77 15.55 5.00 -12.14
C ALA A 77 14.22 5.75 -12.02
N ALA A 78 13.66 5.83 -10.82
CA ALA A 78 12.40 6.50 -10.56
C ALA A 78 12.46 8.01 -10.88
N VAL A 79 13.54 8.66 -10.46
CA VAL A 79 13.77 10.10 -10.69
C VAL A 79 13.98 10.40 -12.17
N CYS A 80 14.83 9.62 -12.87
CA CYS A 80 15.06 9.80 -14.29
C CYS A 80 13.81 9.55 -15.14
N ALA A 81 12.99 8.55 -14.79
CA ALA A 81 11.70 8.32 -15.44
C ALA A 81 10.75 9.51 -15.24
N GLY A 82 10.69 10.07 -14.03
CA GLY A 82 9.91 11.28 -13.74
C GLY A 82 10.39 12.52 -14.50
N ILE A 83 11.70 12.70 -14.65
CA ILE A 83 12.30 13.82 -15.41
C ILE A 83 11.97 13.75 -16.92
N ILE A 84 12.08 12.56 -17.51
CA ILE A 84 11.98 12.39 -18.98
C ILE A 84 10.52 12.22 -19.41
N GLY A 85 9.76 11.36 -18.74
CA GLY A 85 8.42 10.96 -19.18
C GLY A 85 7.30 11.28 -18.20
N GLY A 86 7.61 11.85 -17.04
CA GLY A 86 6.63 12.09 -15.99
C GLY A 86 5.67 13.25 -16.30
N ASN A 87 4.38 13.02 -16.04
CA ASN A 87 3.36 14.05 -16.03
C ASN A 87 2.88 14.29 -14.59
N ALA A 88 3.37 15.36 -13.95
CA ALA A 88 3.06 15.69 -12.56
C ALA A 88 1.56 15.89 -12.28
N ASP A 89 0.78 16.29 -13.27
CA ASP A 89 -0.67 16.51 -13.12
C ASP A 89 -1.45 15.18 -12.96
N LYS A 90 -0.78 14.04 -13.16
CA LYS A 90 -1.33 12.69 -12.95
C LYS A 90 -0.99 12.08 -11.59
N TYR A 91 -0.32 12.79 -10.71
CA TYR A 91 -0.01 12.35 -9.32
C TYR A 91 0.62 10.95 -9.25
N LEU A 92 -0.03 9.96 -8.63
CA LEU A 92 0.47 8.58 -8.51
C LEU A 92 0.36 7.75 -9.81
N GLU A 93 -0.14 8.33 -10.88
CA GLU A 93 -0.12 7.79 -12.24
C GLU A 93 0.85 8.58 -13.14
N VAL A 94 1.81 9.29 -12.54
CA VAL A 94 2.76 10.19 -13.20
C VAL A 94 3.50 9.58 -14.40
N LEU A 95 3.75 8.27 -14.41
CA LEU A 95 4.46 7.56 -15.48
C LEU A 95 3.52 6.88 -16.48
N SER A 96 2.19 7.00 -16.34
CA SER A 96 1.20 6.26 -17.14
C SER A 96 1.20 6.56 -18.65
N GLN A 97 1.89 7.62 -19.09
CA GLN A 97 1.93 8.05 -20.48
C GLN A 97 3.26 7.74 -21.18
N ILE A 98 4.17 7.03 -20.52
CA ILE A 98 5.46 6.66 -21.06
C ILE A 98 5.29 5.57 -22.13
N ASP A 99 5.73 5.85 -23.35
CA ASP A 99 5.77 4.93 -24.48
C ASP A 99 7.17 4.32 -24.68
N GLU A 100 7.32 3.41 -25.65
CA GLU A 100 8.59 2.74 -25.95
C GLU A 100 9.71 3.70 -26.41
N LYS A 101 9.35 4.83 -27.03
CA LYS A 101 10.33 5.87 -27.38
C LYS A 101 10.86 6.56 -26.13
N THR A 102 9.97 6.94 -25.26
CA THR A 102 10.30 7.58 -23.96
C THR A 102 11.11 6.64 -23.05
N LYS A 103 10.83 5.34 -23.04
CA LYS A 103 11.65 4.35 -22.31
C LYS A 103 13.10 4.36 -22.78
N LYS A 104 13.35 4.41 -24.10
CA LYS A 104 14.71 4.52 -24.67
C LYS A 104 15.39 5.85 -24.31
N GLU A 105 14.63 6.93 -24.26
CA GLU A 105 15.15 8.23 -23.82
C GLU A 105 15.55 8.20 -22.33
N ILE A 106 14.79 7.50 -21.48
CA ILE A 106 15.13 7.28 -20.07
C ILE A 106 16.44 6.49 -19.94
N ASP A 107 16.61 5.39 -20.70
CA ASP A 107 17.84 4.59 -20.70
C ASP A 107 19.07 5.42 -21.06
N GLN A 108 18.94 6.26 -22.10
CA GLN A 108 20.04 7.13 -22.53
C GLN A 108 20.34 8.25 -21.51
N TYR A 109 19.31 8.77 -20.86
CA TYR A 109 19.46 9.85 -19.87
C TYR A 109 20.09 9.37 -18.58
N ILE A 110 19.68 8.21 -18.07
CA ILE A 110 20.20 7.64 -16.83
C ILE A 110 21.70 7.35 -16.86
N GLU A 111 22.26 7.07 -18.06
CA GLU A 111 23.69 6.86 -18.25
C GLU A 111 24.50 8.16 -18.25
N LYS A 112 23.89 9.28 -18.66
CA LYS A 112 24.60 10.55 -18.90
C LYS A 112 24.47 11.57 -17.80
N VAL A 113 23.38 11.51 -17.03
CA VAL A 113 23.08 12.49 -15.97
C VAL A 113 24.03 12.30 -14.80
N ASP A 114 24.59 13.41 -14.30
CA ASP A 114 25.30 13.45 -13.03
C ASP A 114 24.30 13.26 -11.89
N PHE A 115 24.42 12.17 -11.14
CA PHE A 115 23.43 11.75 -10.16
C PHE A 115 24.10 11.41 -8.82
N GLU A 116 23.66 12.06 -7.78
CA GLU A 116 24.09 11.81 -6.40
C GLU A 116 22.88 11.41 -5.54
N GLU A 117 23.09 10.43 -4.68
CA GLU A 117 22.09 9.96 -3.70
C GLU A 117 22.69 10.07 -2.29
N HIS A 118 21.97 10.73 -1.39
CA HIS A 118 22.39 10.92 -0.01
C HIS A 118 21.33 10.50 0.98
N PHE A 119 21.77 9.99 2.12
CA PHE A 119 20.89 9.74 3.26
C PHE A 119 20.47 11.08 3.88
N LEU A 120 19.15 11.26 4.02
CA LEU A 120 18.55 12.39 4.74
C LEU A 120 18.30 11.97 6.19
N ASP A 121 19.05 12.54 7.13
CA ASP A 121 18.76 12.40 8.56
C ASP A 121 17.54 13.25 8.91
N SER A 122 16.38 12.61 8.91
CA SER A 122 15.09 13.22 9.16
C SER A 122 14.35 12.49 10.27
N SER A 123 13.70 13.24 11.16
CA SER A 123 12.77 12.68 12.14
C SER A 123 11.50 12.09 11.51
N LYS A 124 11.25 12.40 10.21
CA LYS A 124 10.09 11.92 9.46
C LYS A 124 10.42 10.63 8.74
N VAL A 125 9.50 9.70 8.79
CA VAL A 125 9.65 8.37 8.15
C VAL A 125 9.58 8.49 6.63
N PHE A 126 8.68 9.34 6.12
CA PHE A 126 8.55 9.65 4.69
C PHE A 126 9.04 11.07 4.46
N ASP A 127 10.24 11.22 3.91
CA ASP A 127 10.84 12.51 3.64
C ASP A 127 11.93 12.38 2.57
N TYR A 128 11.86 13.23 1.54
CA TYR A 128 12.92 13.32 0.54
C TYR A 128 12.95 14.70 -0.11
N ILE A 129 14.13 15.03 -0.64
CA ILE A 129 14.42 16.24 -1.38
C ILE A 129 15.03 15.85 -2.71
N ILE A 130 14.51 16.41 -3.81
CA ILE A 130 15.08 16.29 -5.15
C ILE A 130 15.54 17.68 -5.56
N THR A 131 16.83 17.82 -5.83
CA THR A 131 17.41 19.05 -6.38
C THR A 131 17.94 18.77 -7.79
N VAL A 132 17.48 19.55 -8.75
CA VAL A 132 17.84 19.40 -10.17
C VAL A 132 18.50 20.67 -10.68
N TRP A 133 19.56 20.55 -11.48
CA TRP A 133 20.30 21.68 -12.07
C TRP A 133 20.38 21.62 -13.57
N ASN A 134 20.31 22.80 -14.19
CA ASN A 134 20.79 23.02 -15.55
C ASN A 134 21.70 24.26 -15.55
N LYS A 135 23.01 24.06 -15.80
CA LYS A 135 24.03 25.13 -15.66
C LYS A 135 24.01 25.76 -14.25
N LYS A 136 23.61 27.02 -14.14
CA LYS A 136 23.53 27.77 -12.88
C LYS A 136 22.15 27.80 -12.26
N GLU A 137 21.12 27.37 -12.99
CA GLU A 137 19.76 27.31 -12.48
C GLU A 137 19.50 26.00 -11.74
N TYR A 138 18.78 26.07 -10.63
CA TYR A 138 18.36 24.89 -9.90
C TYR A 138 16.92 25.00 -9.40
N VAL A 139 16.32 23.85 -9.19
CA VAL A 139 15.03 23.70 -8.53
C VAL A 139 15.15 22.61 -7.47
N LYS A 140 14.64 22.89 -6.29
CA LYS A 140 14.54 21.96 -5.17
C LYS A 140 13.07 21.70 -4.86
N VAL A 141 12.69 20.42 -4.78
CA VAL A 141 11.36 19.97 -4.36
C VAL A 141 11.51 19.06 -3.16
N ARG A 142 10.81 19.35 -2.07
CA ARG A 142 10.72 18.49 -0.89
C ARG A 142 9.30 17.93 -0.76
N ILE A 143 9.20 16.62 -0.58
CA ILE A 143 7.95 15.92 -0.30
C ILE A 143 8.10 15.16 1.02
N SER A 144 7.14 15.33 1.91
CA SER A 144 7.20 14.77 3.26
C SER A 144 5.82 14.33 3.76
N ASP A 145 5.81 13.42 4.73
CA ASP A 145 4.64 12.88 5.43
C ASP A 145 3.71 11.99 4.58
N SER A 146 3.57 12.25 3.28
CA SER A 146 2.82 11.38 2.36
C SER A 146 3.31 11.52 0.91
N HIS A 147 2.93 10.56 0.06
CA HIS A 147 3.47 10.40 -1.30
C HIS A 147 3.29 11.62 -2.24
N MET A 148 2.33 12.48 -1.97
CA MET A 148 2.00 13.65 -2.82
C MET A 148 2.06 14.99 -2.06
N HIS A 149 2.53 14.97 -0.82
CA HIS A 149 2.54 16.14 0.03
C HIS A 149 3.80 16.97 -0.21
N VAL A 150 3.72 17.95 -1.11
CA VAL A 150 4.79 18.89 -1.46
C VAL A 150 4.87 19.95 -0.39
N VAL A 151 5.93 19.92 0.42
CA VAL A 151 6.14 20.89 1.52
C VAL A 151 6.98 22.09 1.10
N CYS A 152 7.80 21.96 0.06
CA CYS A 152 8.60 23.09 -0.44
C CYS A 152 8.91 22.93 -1.94
N ILE A 153 8.81 24.02 -2.68
CA ILE A 153 9.40 24.21 -4.01
C ILE A 153 10.21 25.49 -3.99
N GLU A 154 11.50 25.36 -4.31
CA GLU A 154 12.44 26.48 -4.38
C GLU A 154 13.09 26.52 -5.77
N LYS A 155 13.26 27.71 -6.35
CA LYS A 155 14.04 27.94 -7.59
C LYS A 155 15.07 29.05 -7.36
N ASN A 156 16.34 28.74 -7.56
CA ASN A 156 17.46 29.68 -7.48
C ASN A 156 17.48 30.52 -6.17
N GLY A 157 17.15 29.87 -5.03
CA GLY A 157 17.07 30.51 -3.71
C GLY A 157 15.74 31.22 -3.42
N GLN A 158 14.84 31.31 -4.40
CA GLN A 158 13.50 31.84 -4.20
C GLN A 158 12.51 30.72 -3.89
N ILE A 159 11.84 30.81 -2.76
CA ILE A 159 10.75 29.89 -2.39
C ILE A 159 9.52 30.24 -3.22
N LEU A 160 9.10 29.30 -4.08
CA LEU A 160 7.90 29.42 -4.92
C LEU A 160 6.65 28.88 -4.21
N GLN A 161 6.86 27.85 -3.41
CA GLN A 161 5.82 27.23 -2.59
C GLN A 161 6.46 26.78 -1.28
N GLU A 162 5.87 27.17 -0.16
CA GLU A 162 6.24 26.70 1.17
C GLU A 162 4.97 26.49 1.97
N GLU A 163 4.87 25.36 2.57
CA GLU A 163 3.79 25.09 3.48
C GLU A 163 4.09 25.71 4.85
N LYS A 164 3.72 26.99 5.03
CA LYS A 164 3.99 27.78 6.28
C LYS A 164 3.16 27.32 7.48
N SER A 165 2.05 26.67 7.24
CA SER A 165 1.25 25.91 8.20
C SER A 165 0.23 25.12 7.41
N VAL A 166 0.13 23.86 7.70
CA VAL A 166 -0.82 22.97 7.05
C VAL A 166 -2.22 23.49 7.38
N VAL A 167 -2.89 24.15 6.42
CA VAL A 167 -4.31 23.87 6.28
C VAL A 167 -4.35 22.44 5.74
N LYS A 168 -4.15 21.47 6.66
CA LYS A 168 -4.45 20.08 6.36
C LYS A 168 -5.88 20.13 5.84
N LYS A 169 -6.13 19.76 4.58
CA LYS A 169 -7.44 19.20 4.27
C LYS A 169 -7.64 18.18 5.37
N GLU A 170 -8.54 18.46 6.31
CA GLU A 170 -8.74 17.60 7.46
C GLU A 170 -9.04 16.23 6.91
N LYS A 171 -8.07 15.34 7.03
CA LYS A 171 -8.33 13.93 6.71
C LYS A 171 -9.42 13.47 7.66
N ALA A 172 -10.31 12.64 7.16
CA ALA A 172 -11.33 12.04 7.99
C ALA A 172 -10.70 11.42 9.25
N ASP A 173 -11.33 11.60 10.39
CA ASP A 173 -10.77 11.19 11.67
C ASP A 173 -10.77 9.67 11.82
N ARG A 174 -9.57 9.05 11.72
CA ARG A 174 -9.39 7.60 11.88
C ARG A 174 -9.54 7.14 13.33
N SER A 175 -9.50 8.02 14.30
CA SER A 175 -9.73 7.65 15.73
C SER A 175 -11.18 7.22 16.00
N LEU A 176 -12.10 7.53 15.08
CA LEU A 176 -13.49 7.11 15.12
C LEU A 176 -13.71 5.66 14.64
N LEU A 177 -12.67 5.00 14.08
CA LEU A 177 -12.76 3.61 13.66
C LEU A 177 -12.80 2.68 14.88
N ASP A 178 -13.77 1.77 14.86
CA ASP A 178 -14.01 0.74 15.86
C ASP A 178 -14.67 -0.46 15.17
N ILE A 179 -14.29 -1.68 15.49
CA ILE A 179 -14.77 -2.88 14.79
C ILE A 179 -16.29 -3.03 14.87
N LYS A 180 -16.89 -2.71 16.02
CA LYS A 180 -18.35 -2.78 16.16
C LYS A 180 -19.05 -1.76 15.27
N ASP A 181 -18.54 -0.54 15.24
CA ASP A 181 -19.11 0.52 14.41
C ASP A 181 -18.87 0.27 12.92
N ILE A 182 -17.69 -0.29 12.54
CA ILE A 182 -17.42 -0.73 11.17
C ILE A 182 -18.44 -1.79 10.74
N TYR A 183 -18.70 -2.79 11.59
CA TYR A 183 -19.68 -3.83 11.32
C TYR A 183 -21.11 -3.25 11.17
N ASP A 184 -21.51 -2.34 12.05
CA ASP A 184 -22.80 -1.66 11.95
C ASP A 184 -22.89 -0.78 10.70
N PHE A 185 -21.80 -0.14 10.30
CA PHE A 185 -21.72 0.65 9.08
C PHE A 185 -21.97 -0.22 7.83
N ILE A 186 -21.26 -1.34 7.69
CA ILE A 186 -21.39 -2.17 6.47
C ILE A 186 -22.79 -2.80 6.34
N LYS A 187 -23.50 -2.98 7.44
CA LYS A 187 -24.90 -3.46 7.43
C LYS A 187 -25.89 -2.40 6.95
N THR A 188 -25.55 -1.12 7.08
CA THR A 188 -26.48 0.01 6.91
C THR A 188 -26.07 0.99 5.81
N VAL A 189 -24.82 0.91 5.32
CA VAL A 189 -24.33 1.82 4.28
C VAL A 189 -25.14 1.69 2.99
N GLU A 190 -25.51 2.86 2.42
CA GLU A 190 -26.09 2.92 1.08
C GLU A 190 -24.99 2.63 0.06
N LEU A 191 -25.19 1.60 -0.76
CA LEU A 191 -24.16 1.15 -1.70
C LEU A 191 -23.72 2.23 -2.68
N THR A 192 -24.63 3.11 -3.08
CA THR A 192 -24.34 4.25 -3.95
C THR A 192 -23.26 5.20 -3.41
N ASP A 193 -23.02 5.22 -2.09
CA ASP A 193 -22.00 6.08 -1.48
C ASP A 193 -20.57 5.50 -1.62
N ILE A 194 -20.45 4.18 -1.87
CA ILE A 194 -19.18 3.43 -1.89
C ILE A 194 -18.98 2.57 -3.14
N GLN A 195 -20.00 2.38 -3.96
CA GLN A 195 -20.01 1.46 -5.09
C GLN A 195 -18.87 1.76 -6.07
N ASP A 196 -18.73 3.00 -6.55
CA ASP A 196 -17.78 3.37 -7.60
C ASP A 196 -16.34 3.10 -7.20
N ILE A 197 -16.02 3.33 -5.91
CA ILE A 197 -14.67 3.05 -5.38
C ILE A 197 -14.39 1.56 -5.29
N LEU A 198 -15.38 0.78 -4.86
CA LEU A 198 -15.23 -0.67 -4.71
C LEU A 198 -15.24 -1.38 -6.08
N GLU A 199 -16.05 -0.93 -7.04
CA GLU A 199 -15.99 -1.44 -8.42
C GLU A 199 -14.61 -1.25 -9.03
N ARG A 200 -14.08 -0.04 -8.94
CA ARG A 200 -12.71 0.25 -9.41
C ARG A 200 -11.67 -0.61 -8.69
N GLN A 201 -11.81 -0.84 -7.37
CA GLN A 201 -10.90 -1.72 -6.63
C GLN A 201 -10.97 -3.17 -7.15
N ILE A 202 -12.17 -3.67 -7.41
CA ILE A 202 -12.37 -5.01 -7.98
C ILE A 202 -11.69 -5.10 -9.34
N ASP A 203 -12.01 -4.18 -10.26
CA ASP A 203 -11.55 -4.24 -11.63
C ASP A 203 -10.02 -4.15 -11.72
N TYR A 204 -9.41 -3.18 -11.06
CA TYR A 204 -7.97 -2.94 -11.15
C TYR A 204 -7.17 -4.06 -10.45
N ASN A 205 -7.56 -4.40 -9.22
CA ASN A 205 -6.82 -5.40 -8.45
C ASN A 205 -6.97 -6.80 -9.05
N TYR A 206 -8.14 -7.13 -9.60
CA TYR A 206 -8.35 -8.41 -10.28
C TYR A 206 -7.57 -8.50 -11.60
N ALA A 207 -7.54 -7.43 -12.39
CA ALA A 207 -6.80 -7.38 -13.65
C ALA A 207 -5.30 -7.63 -13.44
N ILE A 208 -4.67 -6.95 -12.49
CA ILE A 208 -3.23 -7.16 -12.23
C ILE A 208 -2.93 -8.53 -11.62
N ALA A 209 -3.84 -9.10 -10.82
CA ALA A 209 -3.71 -10.47 -10.32
C ALA A 209 -3.75 -11.49 -11.46
N CYS A 210 -4.66 -11.31 -12.43
CA CYS A 210 -4.72 -12.13 -13.64
C CYS A 210 -3.43 -12.00 -14.47
N ALA A 211 -2.89 -10.79 -14.65
CA ALA A 211 -1.60 -10.59 -15.32
C ALA A 211 -0.48 -11.37 -14.61
N GLY A 212 -0.42 -11.30 -13.27
CA GLY A 212 0.57 -12.04 -12.46
C GLY A 212 0.43 -13.56 -12.55
N LEU A 213 -0.79 -14.09 -12.79
CA LEU A 213 -1.00 -15.50 -13.01
C LEU A 213 -0.70 -15.94 -14.46
N ASN A 214 -0.90 -15.07 -15.45
CA ASN A 214 -0.67 -15.39 -16.85
C ASN A 214 0.79 -15.22 -17.26
N ASP A 215 1.43 -14.13 -16.88
CA ASP A 215 2.78 -13.78 -17.26
C ASP A 215 3.79 -14.07 -16.13
N ASN A 216 5.09 -13.99 -16.44
CA ASN A 216 6.15 -14.23 -15.48
C ASN A 216 6.58 -12.94 -14.80
N TYR A 217 6.35 -12.87 -13.48
CA TYR A 217 6.75 -11.75 -12.65
C TYR A 217 7.44 -12.24 -11.36
N GLY A 218 8.62 -11.69 -11.08
CA GLY A 218 9.35 -11.96 -9.85
C GLY A 218 9.59 -13.43 -9.59
N ALA A 219 9.11 -13.91 -8.43
CA ALA A 219 9.25 -15.33 -8.04
C ALA A 219 8.03 -16.18 -8.45
N ASN A 220 7.03 -15.62 -9.13
CA ASN A 220 5.80 -16.31 -9.56
C ASN A 220 5.09 -17.04 -8.40
N ILE A 221 5.05 -16.44 -7.22
CA ILE A 221 4.50 -17.07 -6.00
C ILE A 221 3.06 -17.51 -6.22
N GLY A 222 2.23 -16.68 -6.87
CA GLY A 222 0.84 -17.05 -7.18
C GLY A 222 0.75 -18.33 -8.02
N LYS A 223 1.58 -18.46 -9.05
CA LYS A 223 1.64 -19.69 -9.89
C LYS A 223 2.16 -20.90 -9.11
N VAL A 224 3.19 -20.70 -8.29
CA VAL A 224 3.74 -21.77 -7.44
C VAL A 224 2.67 -22.31 -6.49
N LEU A 225 1.88 -21.44 -5.86
CA LEU A 225 0.81 -21.84 -4.95
C LEU A 225 -0.22 -22.73 -5.66
N LEU A 226 -0.74 -22.31 -6.82
CA LEU A 226 -1.73 -23.09 -7.57
C LEU A 226 -1.16 -24.42 -8.08
N LYS A 227 0.08 -24.42 -8.56
CA LYS A 227 0.74 -25.64 -9.07
C LYS A 227 1.03 -26.64 -7.96
N SER A 228 1.43 -26.17 -6.77
CA SER A 228 1.89 -27.04 -5.69
C SER A 228 0.77 -27.50 -4.76
N PHE A 229 -0.26 -26.67 -4.53
CA PHE A 229 -1.30 -26.89 -3.53
C PHE A 229 -2.71 -27.06 -4.12
N GLY A 230 -2.89 -26.88 -5.43
CA GLY A 230 -4.17 -27.04 -6.11
C GLY A 230 -5.04 -25.79 -6.13
N ASN A 231 -6.27 -25.93 -6.66
CA ASN A 231 -7.15 -24.84 -7.07
C ASN A 231 -8.39 -24.67 -6.17
N ASP A 232 -8.36 -25.16 -4.92
CA ASP A 232 -9.44 -24.85 -3.98
C ASP A 232 -9.50 -23.33 -3.68
N VAL A 233 -10.61 -22.88 -3.12
CA VAL A 233 -10.86 -21.45 -2.87
C VAL A 233 -9.79 -20.81 -1.99
N LYS A 234 -9.29 -21.54 -0.98
CA LYS A 234 -8.22 -21.07 -0.07
C LYS A 234 -6.93 -20.80 -0.86
N ASN A 235 -6.53 -21.76 -1.70
CA ASN A 235 -5.31 -21.63 -2.49
C ASN A 235 -5.46 -20.56 -3.58
N LYS A 236 -6.62 -20.47 -4.25
CA LYS A 236 -6.92 -19.38 -5.19
C LYS A 236 -6.84 -18.01 -4.51
N ALA A 237 -7.44 -17.84 -3.34
CA ALA A 237 -7.42 -16.56 -2.60
C ALA A 237 -6.00 -16.09 -2.31
N LYS A 238 -5.13 -16.98 -1.81
CA LYS A 238 -3.70 -16.70 -1.60
C LYS A 238 -2.97 -16.40 -2.90
N ALA A 239 -3.23 -17.21 -3.92
CA ALA A 239 -2.53 -17.14 -5.20
C ALA A 239 -2.82 -15.85 -5.95
N TYR A 240 -4.09 -15.40 -6.01
CA TYR A 240 -4.45 -14.14 -6.66
C TYR A 240 -3.83 -12.94 -5.94
N ALA A 241 -3.89 -12.91 -4.59
CA ALA A 241 -3.28 -11.84 -3.81
C ALA A 241 -1.74 -11.79 -4.01
N ALA A 242 -1.08 -12.96 -4.01
CA ALA A 242 0.35 -13.08 -4.26
C ALA A 242 0.72 -12.69 -5.70
N ALA A 243 -0.04 -13.17 -6.70
CA ALA A 243 0.21 -12.88 -8.11
C ALA A 243 0.08 -11.39 -8.45
N GLY A 244 -0.91 -10.70 -7.88
CA GLY A 244 -1.02 -9.25 -8.00
C GLY A 244 0.24 -8.54 -7.47
N SER A 245 0.78 -9.00 -6.34
CA SER A 245 2.04 -8.47 -5.80
C SER A 245 3.26 -8.86 -6.64
N ASP A 246 3.33 -10.12 -7.16
CA ASP A 246 4.38 -10.52 -8.09
C ASP A 246 4.43 -9.56 -9.29
N ALA A 247 3.28 -9.30 -9.92
CA ALA A 247 3.18 -8.38 -11.06
C ALA A 247 3.57 -6.95 -10.68
N ARG A 248 2.95 -6.41 -9.61
CA ARG A 248 3.16 -5.02 -9.18
C ARG A 248 4.61 -4.71 -8.81
N MET A 249 5.28 -5.62 -8.08
CA MET A 249 6.66 -5.40 -7.62
C MET A 249 7.70 -5.58 -8.72
N ASN A 250 7.31 -6.19 -9.84
CA ASN A 250 8.23 -6.56 -10.91
C ASN A 250 7.86 -5.89 -12.25
N GLY A 251 7.26 -4.71 -12.21
CA GLY A 251 7.16 -3.81 -13.36
C GLY A 251 5.90 -3.97 -14.21
N CYS A 252 4.86 -4.66 -13.74
CA CYS A 252 3.57 -4.65 -14.44
C CYS A 252 3.02 -3.23 -14.51
N GLU A 253 2.58 -2.84 -15.70
CA GLU A 253 2.12 -1.48 -16.02
C GLU A 253 0.62 -1.26 -15.74
N LEU A 254 -0.07 -2.25 -15.14
CA LEU A 254 -1.46 -2.11 -14.75
C LEU A 254 -1.60 -1.35 -13.41
N PRO A 255 -2.63 -0.48 -13.29
CA PRO A 255 -2.91 0.20 -12.05
C PRO A 255 -3.50 -0.74 -11.00
N VAL A 256 -3.40 -0.35 -9.73
CA VAL A 256 -4.06 -0.99 -8.59
C VAL A 256 -4.82 0.06 -7.79
N VAL A 257 -5.84 -0.35 -7.04
CA VAL A 257 -6.41 0.49 -5.98
C VAL A 257 -5.71 0.14 -4.67
N ILE A 258 -5.09 1.14 -4.07
CA ILE A 258 -4.31 1.01 -2.83
C ILE A 258 -5.22 0.94 -1.60
N ASN A 259 -4.64 0.55 -0.46
CA ASN A 259 -5.20 0.70 0.88
C ASN A 259 -4.06 1.13 1.81
N SER A 260 -4.31 2.11 2.67
CA SER A 260 -3.31 2.65 3.61
C SER A 260 -1.97 2.99 2.94
N GLY A 261 -2.03 3.59 1.75
CA GLY A 261 -0.87 4.04 0.99
C GLY A 261 -0.10 2.93 0.24
N SER A 262 -0.60 1.68 0.20
CA SER A 262 0.09 0.56 -0.45
C SER A 262 -0.82 -0.26 -1.37
N GLY A 263 -0.39 -0.48 -2.62
CA GLY A 263 -1.09 -1.36 -3.55
C GLY A 263 -1.08 -2.83 -3.09
N ASN A 264 0.01 -3.30 -2.48
CA ASN A 264 0.06 -4.64 -1.90
C ASN A 264 -1.01 -4.82 -0.82
N GLN A 265 -1.23 -3.82 0.04
CA GLN A 265 -2.31 -3.86 1.02
C GLN A 265 -3.69 -3.84 0.35
N GLY A 266 -3.89 -2.96 -0.65
CA GLY A 266 -5.14 -2.90 -1.41
C GLY A 266 -5.51 -4.24 -2.07
N MET A 267 -4.53 -4.93 -2.69
CA MET A 267 -4.73 -6.25 -3.27
C MET A 267 -4.96 -7.33 -2.20
N THR A 268 -4.23 -7.28 -1.09
CA THR A 268 -4.33 -8.27 -0.01
C THR A 268 -5.66 -8.22 0.71
N CYS A 269 -6.24 -7.04 0.94
CA CYS A 269 -7.56 -6.93 1.56
C CYS A 269 -8.71 -7.16 0.59
N SER A 270 -8.54 -6.98 -0.72
CA SER A 270 -9.62 -7.13 -1.69
C SER A 270 -9.68 -8.51 -2.37
N LEU A 271 -8.56 -8.98 -2.93
CA LEU A 271 -8.56 -10.19 -3.78
C LEU A 271 -9.05 -11.46 -3.08
N PRO A 272 -8.64 -11.77 -1.84
CA PRO A 272 -9.19 -12.94 -1.16
C PRO A 272 -10.71 -12.87 -0.98
N VAL A 273 -11.23 -11.69 -0.65
CA VAL A 273 -12.68 -11.47 -0.50
C VAL A 273 -13.40 -11.64 -1.84
N ILE A 274 -12.85 -11.12 -2.94
CA ILE A 274 -13.41 -11.26 -4.29
C ILE A 274 -13.45 -12.73 -4.69
N ILE A 275 -12.36 -13.48 -4.48
CA ILE A 275 -12.28 -14.91 -4.83
C ILE A 275 -13.30 -15.74 -4.03
N TYR A 276 -13.43 -15.49 -2.72
CA TYR A 276 -14.44 -16.16 -1.90
C TYR A 276 -15.87 -15.77 -2.30
N ALA A 277 -16.12 -14.50 -2.61
CA ALA A 277 -17.43 -14.04 -3.07
C ALA A 277 -17.85 -14.71 -4.40
N GLN A 278 -16.90 -14.90 -5.32
CA GLN A 278 -17.11 -15.61 -6.58
C GLN A 278 -17.39 -17.10 -6.34
N GLU A 279 -16.61 -17.77 -5.50
CA GLU A 279 -16.78 -19.18 -5.16
C GLU A 279 -18.14 -19.48 -4.50
N LEU A 280 -18.51 -18.60 -3.56
CA LEU A 280 -19.79 -18.69 -2.84
C LEU A 280 -20.98 -18.19 -3.66
N LYS A 281 -20.74 -17.58 -4.83
CA LYS A 281 -21.75 -17.01 -5.72
C LYS A 281 -22.70 -16.05 -5.00
N VAL A 282 -22.15 -15.24 -4.09
CA VAL A 282 -22.92 -14.25 -3.35
C VAL A 282 -23.37 -13.09 -4.25
N SER A 283 -24.37 -12.31 -3.80
CA SER A 283 -24.80 -11.11 -4.51
C SER A 283 -23.70 -10.05 -4.56
N LYS A 284 -23.75 -9.15 -5.55
CA LYS A 284 -22.84 -8.02 -5.68
C LYS A 284 -22.91 -7.11 -4.43
N GLU A 285 -24.09 -6.93 -3.87
CA GLU A 285 -24.29 -6.20 -2.62
C GLU A 285 -23.51 -6.83 -1.46
N LYS A 286 -23.63 -8.14 -1.25
CA LYS A 286 -22.90 -8.86 -0.18
C LYS A 286 -21.40 -8.75 -0.36
N MET A 287 -20.90 -8.87 -1.59
CA MET A 287 -19.48 -8.68 -1.90
C MET A 287 -19.01 -7.25 -1.57
N PHE A 288 -19.77 -6.22 -1.92
CA PHE A 288 -19.41 -4.84 -1.59
C PHE A 288 -19.36 -4.57 -0.09
N ARG A 289 -20.32 -5.11 0.66
CA ARG A 289 -20.33 -5.00 2.13
C ARG A 289 -19.12 -5.71 2.75
N ALA A 290 -18.78 -6.90 2.25
CA ALA A 290 -17.60 -7.65 2.68
C ALA A 290 -16.28 -6.90 2.35
N LEU A 291 -16.18 -6.28 1.16
CA LEU A 291 -15.05 -5.46 0.77
C LEU A 291 -14.93 -4.19 1.61
N ALA A 292 -16.05 -3.51 1.90
CA ALA A 292 -16.04 -2.34 2.77
C ALA A 292 -15.56 -2.71 4.19
N LEU A 293 -16.05 -3.83 4.75
CA LEU A 293 -15.57 -4.37 6.02
C LEU A 293 -14.07 -4.63 5.98
N SER A 294 -13.60 -5.40 5.00
CA SER A 294 -12.18 -5.75 4.85
C SER A 294 -11.29 -4.52 4.77
N ASN A 295 -11.65 -3.56 3.94
CA ASN A 295 -10.87 -2.33 3.78
C ASN A 295 -10.83 -1.49 5.06
N LEU A 296 -11.96 -1.30 5.76
CA LEU A 296 -12.02 -0.50 6.98
C LEU A 296 -11.28 -1.17 8.15
N VAL A 297 -11.37 -2.50 8.30
CA VAL A 297 -10.60 -3.25 9.30
C VAL A 297 -9.10 -3.10 9.03
N ALA A 298 -8.65 -3.27 7.78
CA ALA A 298 -7.25 -3.08 7.41
C ALA A 298 -6.74 -1.66 7.72
N ILE A 299 -7.54 -0.63 7.42
CA ILE A 299 -7.22 0.77 7.71
C ILE A 299 -7.16 1.01 9.22
N HIS A 300 -8.11 0.47 9.98
CA HIS A 300 -8.16 0.62 11.42
C HIS A 300 -6.90 0.06 12.09
N GLU A 301 -6.55 -1.19 11.81
CA GLU A 301 -5.31 -1.80 12.33
C GLU A 301 -4.06 -1.02 11.89
N LYS A 302 -3.98 -0.66 10.60
CA LYS A 302 -2.82 0.07 10.07
C LYS A 302 -2.66 1.45 10.70
N SER A 303 -3.75 2.11 11.08
CA SER A 303 -3.71 3.40 11.78
C SER A 303 -2.98 3.30 13.14
N GLY A 304 -3.11 2.18 13.85
CA GLY A 304 -2.39 1.90 15.09
C GLY A 304 -0.89 1.65 14.91
N ILE A 305 -0.49 1.09 13.75
CA ILE A 305 0.91 0.75 13.43
C ILE A 305 1.67 1.97 12.88
N GLY A 306 1.01 2.80 12.07
CA GLY A 306 1.62 3.92 11.36
C GLY A 306 2.22 3.55 9.99
N THR A 307 2.75 4.56 9.28
CA THR A 307 3.34 4.42 7.94
C THR A 307 4.77 3.88 8.00
N LEU A 308 5.16 3.07 6.99
CA LEU A 308 6.54 2.60 6.75
C LEU A 308 7.25 1.97 7.98
N SER A 309 6.50 1.30 8.84
CA SER A 309 7.04 0.51 9.97
C SER A 309 7.81 -0.73 9.47
N ALA A 310 8.62 -1.34 10.34
CA ALA A 310 9.13 -2.70 10.13
C ALA A 310 8.04 -3.78 10.27
N HIS A 311 6.85 -3.43 10.72
CA HIS A 311 5.67 -4.30 10.69
C HIS A 311 5.03 -4.26 9.29
N CYS A 312 4.95 -5.41 8.63
CA CYS A 312 4.42 -5.51 7.28
C CYS A 312 2.91 -5.27 7.25
N GLY A 313 2.47 -4.33 6.43
CA GLY A 313 1.04 -4.04 6.24
C GLY A 313 0.24 -5.19 5.60
N ALA A 314 0.90 -6.22 5.07
CA ALA A 314 0.23 -7.43 4.60
C ALA A 314 -0.56 -8.13 5.72
N VAL A 315 -0.10 -8.05 6.97
CA VAL A 315 -0.80 -8.65 8.13
C VAL A 315 -2.14 -7.95 8.34
N SER A 316 -2.16 -6.62 8.51
CA SER A 316 -3.41 -5.86 8.69
C SER A 316 -4.37 -6.04 7.51
N ALA A 317 -3.84 -6.03 6.28
CA ALA A 317 -4.64 -6.21 5.09
C ALA A 317 -5.24 -7.63 5.00
N ALA A 318 -4.49 -8.65 5.38
CA ALA A 318 -4.97 -10.03 5.42
C ALA A 318 -5.98 -10.25 6.54
N THR A 319 -5.78 -9.63 7.72
CA THR A 319 -6.78 -9.65 8.81
C THR A 319 -8.10 -9.05 8.34
N GLY A 320 -8.05 -7.91 7.64
CA GLY A 320 -9.23 -7.34 6.99
C GLY A 320 -9.88 -8.32 6.01
N ALA A 321 -9.08 -8.99 5.17
CA ALA A 321 -9.60 -10.01 4.23
C ALA A 321 -10.28 -11.17 4.97
N GLY A 322 -9.69 -11.66 6.06
CA GLY A 322 -10.30 -12.67 6.92
C GLY A 322 -11.65 -12.25 7.49
N ALA A 323 -11.75 -11.01 7.97
CA ALA A 323 -13.01 -10.41 8.45
C ALA A 323 -14.07 -10.37 7.32
N GLY A 324 -13.67 -9.95 6.10
CA GLY A 324 -14.54 -9.97 4.92
C GLY A 324 -14.99 -11.38 4.54
N ILE A 325 -14.10 -12.37 4.58
CA ILE A 325 -14.43 -13.78 4.31
C ILE A 325 -15.41 -14.31 5.35
N ALA A 326 -15.18 -14.05 6.67
CA ALA A 326 -16.09 -14.43 7.73
C ALA A 326 -17.50 -13.89 7.49
N TYR A 327 -17.60 -12.60 7.12
CA TYR A 327 -18.88 -11.98 6.76
C TYR A 327 -19.56 -12.63 5.56
N LEU A 328 -18.81 -13.07 4.53
CA LEU A 328 -19.36 -13.74 3.36
C LEU A 328 -20.05 -15.06 3.73
N TYR A 329 -19.54 -15.78 4.73
CA TYR A 329 -20.10 -17.06 5.16
C TYR A 329 -21.27 -16.89 6.14
N ASP A 330 -21.06 -16.18 7.23
CA ASP A 330 -21.93 -16.24 8.41
C ASP A 330 -22.69 -14.94 8.67
N GLU A 331 -22.23 -13.80 8.15
CA GLU A 331 -22.77 -12.46 8.43
C GLU A 331 -22.84 -12.13 9.95
N ASP A 332 -22.10 -12.87 10.78
CA ASP A 332 -22.14 -12.77 12.24
C ASP A 332 -20.97 -11.91 12.73
N TYR A 333 -21.26 -11.00 13.67
CA TYR A 333 -20.26 -10.17 14.31
C TYR A 333 -19.22 -10.99 15.09
N GLN A 334 -19.64 -12.10 15.73
CA GLN A 334 -18.72 -12.98 16.48
C GLN A 334 -17.72 -13.65 15.53
N ALA A 335 -18.18 -14.13 14.36
CA ALA A 335 -17.29 -14.68 13.33
C ALA A 335 -16.22 -13.67 12.91
N VAL A 336 -16.59 -12.41 12.73
CA VAL A 336 -15.68 -11.33 12.36
C VAL A 336 -14.63 -11.08 13.44
N ILE A 337 -15.04 -10.86 14.68
CA ILE A 337 -14.08 -10.51 15.76
C ILE A 337 -13.15 -11.65 16.13
N HIS A 338 -13.65 -12.90 16.17
CA HIS A 338 -12.81 -14.06 16.44
C HIS A 338 -11.83 -14.32 15.29
N THR A 339 -12.25 -14.10 14.03
CA THR A 339 -11.32 -14.18 12.89
C THR A 339 -10.20 -13.17 13.00
N ILE A 340 -10.50 -11.91 13.36
CA ILE A 340 -9.49 -10.87 13.58
C ILE A 340 -8.52 -11.29 14.69
N VAL A 341 -9.03 -11.66 15.87
CA VAL A 341 -8.20 -12.04 17.02
C VAL A 341 -7.33 -13.26 16.70
N ASN A 342 -7.91 -14.32 16.12
CA ASN A 342 -7.18 -15.53 15.76
C ASN A 342 -6.09 -15.25 14.72
N THR A 343 -6.34 -14.35 13.76
CA THR A 343 -5.35 -13.94 12.76
C THR A 343 -4.18 -13.22 13.41
N LEU A 344 -4.46 -12.23 14.26
CA LEU A 344 -3.42 -11.43 14.94
C LEU A 344 -2.63 -12.24 15.98
N ALA A 345 -3.25 -13.21 16.63
CA ALA A 345 -2.56 -14.13 17.54
C ALA A 345 -1.59 -15.06 16.79
N ASN A 346 -1.99 -15.54 15.60
CA ASN A 346 -1.16 -16.40 14.76
C ASN A 346 -0.02 -15.63 14.08
N VAL A 347 -0.34 -14.48 13.46
CA VAL A 347 0.64 -13.62 12.77
C VAL A 347 0.54 -12.22 13.34
N SER A 348 1.15 -11.99 14.49
CA SER A 348 1.18 -10.67 15.16
C SER A 348 2.09 -9.67 14.44
N GLY A 349 2.96 -10.13 13.54
CA GLY A 349 3.80 -9.30 12.70
C GLY A 349 4.72 -10.10 11.79
N ILE A 350 4.86 -9.64 10.55
CA ILE A 350 5.89 -10.08 9.61
C ILE A 350 6.84 -8.91 9.40
N VAL A 351 8.14 -9.17 9.38
CA VAL A 351 9.15 -8.13 9.16
C VAL A 351 9.00 -7.53 7.76
N CYS A 352 8.89 -6.19 7.70
CA CYS A 352 8.90 -5.42 6.46
C CYS A 352 10.31 -4.88 6.19
N ASP A 353 10.98 -5.45 5.22
CA ASP A 353 12.32 -5.09 4.77
C ASP A 353 12.30 -4.41 3.39
N GLY A 354 11.22 -3.68 3.08
CA GLY A 354 11.03 -2.92 1.85
C GLY A 354 10.26 -3.65 0.76
N ALA A 355 9.95 -2.93 -0.31
CA ALA A 355 9.20 -3.46 -1.45
C ALA A 355 10.11 -4.28 -2.38
N LYS A 356 9.69 -5.51 -2.67
CA LYS A 356 10.43 -6.46 -3.52
C LYS A 356 9.62 -7.72 -3.85
N ALA A 357 10.16 -8.61 -4.67
CA ALA A 357 9.50 -9.84 -5.09
C ALA A 357 8.99 -10.71 -3.92
N SER A 358 9.73 -10.79 -2.79
CA SER A 358 9.30 -11.60 -1.64
C SER A 358 8.05 -11.08 -0.92
N CYS A 359 7.54 -9.89 -1.26
CA CYS A 359 6.26 -9.38 -0.73
C CYS A 359 5.10 -10.33 -1.05
N ALA A 360 5.11 -10.95 -2.24
CA ALA A 360 4.09 -11.92 -2.65
C ALA A 360 3.99 -13.12 -1.69
N ALA A 361 5.13 -13.66 -1.25
CA ALA A 361 5.18 -14.75 -0.28
C ALA A 361 4.67 -14.33 1.11
N LYS A 362 5.02 -13.13 1.57
CA LYS A 362 4.54 -12.58 2.84
C LYS A 362 3.02 -12.37 2.82
N ILE A 363 2.47 -11.92 1.69
CA ILE A 363 1.02 -11.80 1.46
C ILE A 363 0.36 -13.17 1.55
N ALA A 364 0.88 -14.18 0.84
CA ALA A 364 0.33 -15.52 0.86
C ALA A 364 0.26 -16.10 2.29
N SER A 365 1.33 -15.94 3.07
CA SER A 365 1.38 -16.40 4.46
C SER A 365 0.39 -15.65 5.36
N SER A 366 0.24 -14.33 5.18
CA SER A 366 -0.71 -13.54 5.95
C SER A 366 -2.17 -13.92 5.63
N VAL A 367 -2.50 -14.12 4.35
CA VAL A 367 -3.84 -14.56 3.91
C VAL A 367 -4.14 -15.97 4.40
N ASP A 368 -3.15 -16.86 4.42
CA ASP A 368 -3.31 -18.21 4.98
C ASP A 368 -3.67 -18.18 6.47
N ALA A 369 -2.98 -17.35 7.23
CA ALA A 369 -3.27 -17.14 8.65
C ALA A 369 -4.69 -16.59 8.89
N ALA A 370 -5.15 -15.66 8.05
CA ALA A 370 -6.47 -15.08 8.16
C ALA A 370 -7.59 -16.09 7.85
N ILE A 371 -7.39 -16.91 6.81
CA ILE A 371 -8.32 -18.00 6.48
C ILE A 371 -8.34 -19.05 7.60
N LEU A 372 -7.18 -19.41 8.15
CA LEU A 372 -7.11 -20.31 9.31
C LEU A 372 -7.85 -19.72 10.50
N GLY A 373 -7.71 -18.42 10.78
CA GLY A 373 -8.40 -17.73 11.87
C GLY A 373 -9.91 -17.86 11.79
N TYR A 374 -10.50 -17.73 10.59
CA TYR A 374 -11.91 -18.00 10.35
C TYR A 374 -12.27 -19.48 10.57
N HIS A 375 -11.50 -20.41 10.03
CA HIS A 375 -11.78 -21.84 10.21
C HIS A 375 -11.65 -22.31 11.66
N MET A 376 -10.77 -21.68 12.46
CA MET A 376 -10.71 -21.93 13.90
C MET A 376 -12.07 -21.60 14.55
N TYR A 377 -12.59 -20.40 14.29
CA TYR A 377 -13.91 -20.00 14.79
C TYR A 377 -15.01 -20.99 14.38
N LYS A 378 -15.05 -21.38 13.09
CA LYS A 378 -16.03 -22.36 12.60
C LYS A 378 -15.97 -23.72 13.30
N ASN A 379 -14.83 -24.09 13.83
CA ASN A 379 -14.63 -25.33 14.59
C ASN A 379 -14.71 -25.11 16.13
N GLY A 380 -15.24 -23.97 16.57
CA GLY A 380 -15.38 -23.64 17.99
C GLY A 380 -14.05 -23.41 18.70
N GLN A 381 -13.01 -23.04 17.96
CA GLN A 381 -11.66 -22.78 18.51
C GLN A 381 -11.32 -21.31 18.44
N GLU A 382 -10.69 -20.81 19.50
CA GLU A 382 -10.27 -19.41 19.60
C GLU A 382 -9.04 -19.28 20.51
N PHE A 383 -8.23 -18.27 20.26
CA PHE A 383 -7.24 -17.81 21.22
C PHE A 383 -7.92 -16.89 22.26
N LYS A 384 -7.50 -17.00 23.51
CA LYS A 384 -8.15 -16.31 24.65
C LYS A 384 -7.30 -15.18 25.19
N SER A 385 -7.94 -14.27 25.88
CA SER A 385 -7.26 -13.22 26.63
C SER A 385 -6.17 -13.82 27.54
N GLY A 386 -4.94 -13.30 27.39
CA GLY A 386 -3.74 -13.82 28.05
C GLY A 386 -2.87 -14.74 27.17
N ASP A 387 -3.35 -15.16 25.99
CA ASP A 387 -2.54 -15.87 25.00
C ASP A 387 -1.61 -14.88 24.27
N GLY A 388 -0.46 -14.60 24.86
CA GLY A 388 0.52 -13.69 24.26
C GLY A 388 0.01 -12.24 24.14
N LEU A 389 -0.23 -11.80 22.89
CA LEU A 389 -0.72 -10.44 22.59
C LEU A 389 -2.25 -10.33 22.56
N VAL A 390 -2.97 -11.42 22.79
CA VAL A 390 -4.43 -11.41 22.84
C VAL A 390 -4.90 -10.77 24.15
N MET A 391 -5.65 -9.69 24.02
CA MET A 391 -6.19 -8.92 25.15
C MET A 391 -7.67 -9.27 25.39
N GLU A 392 -8.31 -8.54 26.30
CA GLU A 392 -9.68 -8.81 26.76
C GLU A 392 -10.77 -8.66 25.69
N ASN A 393 -10.48 -7.95 24.61
CA ASN A 393 -11.39 -7.77 23.48
C ASN A 393 -10.62 -7.50 22.17
N VAL A 394 -11.36 -7.44 21.05
CA VAL A 394 -10.77 -7.25 19.72
C VAL A 394 -10.03 -5.91 19.59
N GLU A 395 -10.59 -4.82 20.13
CA GLU A 395 -9.97 -3.49 20.06
C GLU A 395 -8.65 -3.43 20.85
N ALA A 396 -8.64 -3.96 22.07
CA ALA A 396 -7.44 -4.03 22.88
C ALA A 396 -6.35 -4.91 22.23
N THR A 397 -6.74 -5.99 21.53
CA THR A 397 -5.82 -6.84 20.76
C THR A 397 -5.24 -6.08 19.55
N ILE A 398 -6.06 -5.37 18.80
CA ILE A 398 -5.62 -4.50 17.68
C ILE A 398 -4.63 -3.43 18.20
N GLN A 399 -4.95 -2.78 19.33
CA GLN A 399 -4.08 -1.77 19.93
C GLN A 399 -2.74 -2.36 20.41
N SER A 400 -2.76 -3.57 20.97
CA SER A 400 -1.56 -4.29 21.41
C SER A 400 -0.61 -4.56 20.22
N VAL A 401 -1.14 -5.11 19.13
CA VAL A 401 -0.37 -5.36 17.90
C VAL A 401 0.06 -4.03 17.24
N GLY A 402 -0.82 -3.03 17.24
CA GLY A 402 -0.51 -1.68 16.74
C GLY A 402 0.69 -1.05 17.48
N ARG A 403 0.70 -1.16 18.82
CA ARG A 403 1.81 -0.69 19.66
C ARG A 403 3.10 -1.46 19.37
N LEU A 404 3.04 -2.80 19.24
CA LEU A 404 4.20 -3.59 18.83
C LEU A 404 4.78 -3.09 17.51
N GLY A 405 3.94 -2.87 16.50
CA GLY A 405 4.38 -2.40 15.18
C GLY A 405 4.95 -0.97 15.20
N ARG A 406 4.34 -0.06 15.95
CA ARG A 406 4.72 1.35 16.01
C ARG A 406 5.95 1.59 16.90
N GLU A 407 5.97 0.99 18.11
CA GLU A 407 6.97 1.24 19.12
C GLU A 407 7.98 0.10 19.21
N GLY A 408 7.50 -1.15 19.34
CA GLY A 408 8.36 -2.32 19.57
C GLY A 408 9.29 -2.63 18.39
N MET A 409 8.83 -2.41 17.15
CA MET A 409 9.64 -2.66 15.95
C MET A 409 10.45 -1.43 15.48
N ARG A 410 10.56 -0.38 16.27
CA ARG A 410 11.26 0.85 15.89
C ARG A 410 12.76 0.61 15.68
N GLU A 411 13.40 -0.07 16.61
CA GLU A 411 14.83 -0.43 16.49
C GLU A 411 15.06 -1.45 15.38
N THR A 412 14.15 -2.43 15.22
CA THR A 412 14.18 -3.36 14.09
C THR A 412 14.18 -2.62 12.75
N ASN A 413 13.37 -1.58 12.60
CA ASN A 413 13.35 -0.77 11.37
C ASN A 413 14.69 -0.06 11.13
N LYS A 414 15.30 0.49 12.18
CA LYS A 414 16.63 1.14 12.08
C LYS A 414 17.71 0.15 11.67
N GLU A 415 17.72 -1.05 12.27
CA GLU A 415 18.72 -2.08 11.92
C GLU A 415 18.56 -2.56 10.47
N ILE A 416 17.33 -2.78 10.00
CA ILE A 416 17.08 -3.11 8.60
C ILE A 416 17.62 -2.04 7.67
N ILE A 417 17.35 -0.76 7.98
CA ILE A 417 17.85 0.37 7.17
C ILE A 417 19.38 0.39 7.15
N LYS A 418 20.04 0.22 8.31
CA LYS A 418 21.51 0.16 8.37
C LYS A 418 22.09 -0.97 7.51
N MET A 419 21.53 -2.20 7.62
CA MET A 419 21.94 -3.34 6.80
C MET A 419 21.81 -3.04 5.29
N MET A 420 20.77 -2.31 4.89
CA MET A 420 20.52 -2.01 3.47
C MET A 420 21.32 -0.84 2.91
N ILE A 421 21.74 0.12 3.75
CA ILE A 421 22.52 1.29 3.31
C ILE A 421 24.01 0.93 3.22
N HIS A 422 24.50 0.02 4.06
CA HIS A 422 25.92 -0.36 4.12
C HIS A 422 26.33 -1.49 3.14
N GLU A 423 25.39 -1.98 2.35
CA GLU A 423 25.65 -2.85 1.19
C GLU A 423 25.75 -1.99 -0.11
#